data_02199ade01f33a25f9264c5f4291d882
#
_entry.id   02199ade01f33a25f9264c5f4291d882
#
_cell.length_a   1.000
_cell.length_b   1.000
_cell.length_c   1.000
_cell.angle_alpha   90.00
_cell.angle_beta   90.00
_cell.angle_gamma   90.00
#
_symmetry.space_group_name_H-M   'P 1'
#
loop_
_entity.id
_entity.type
_entity.pdbx_description
1 polymer ?
#
loop_
_entity_poly.entity_id
_entity_poly.type
_entity_poly.pdbx_seq_one_letter_code
_entity_poly.pdbx_strand_id
1 'polypeptide(L)'
;MKDVKKTNVERENSSKRMRRRKRNMNKYVFVVIAIVLCIGAAICFTFLFNIKEIKVSGEASDYTVEEIVAASGIEMGDNLLRLKRSKAEEKICKELLYIETAEVKKKFPFSLEITVKRCVPAFNVVYELGTLLVSEQGKVLENNGYITEGLPVFYGYNPLTTTAGQKIDAEDEQKKRIYNEFTEIILNNPEHKIV
;
A
#
# COMPACT_ATOMS: atom_id res chain seq x y z
N MET A 1 18.52 -39.15 -71.94
CA MET A 1 17.48 -38.16 -71.54
C MET A 1 16.93 -38.41 -70.10
N LYS A 2 17.11 -39.56 -69.49
CA LYS A 2 16.66 -39.87 -68.11
C LYS A 2 17.61 -39.30 -67.04
N ASP A 3 18.92 -39.20 -67.28
CA ASP A 3 19.88 -38.77 -66.27
C ASP A 3 19.87 -37.23 -65.99
N VAL A 4 19.57 -36.42 -67.02
CA VAL A 4 19.45 -34.94 -66.85
C VAL A 4 18.23 -34.55 -66.04
N LYS A 5 17.13 -35.30 -66.11
CA LYS A 5 15.95 -35.07 -65.28
C LYS A 5 16.19 -35.40 -63.79
N LYS A 6 16.99 -36.44 -63.52
CA LYS A 6 17.28 -36.89 -62.14
C LYS A 6 18.18 -35.86 -61.44
N THR A 7 19.18 -35.34 -62.08
CA THR A 7 20.09 -34.28 -61.52
C THR A 7 19.37 -32.98 -61.31
N ASN A 8 18.40 -32.58 -62.10
CA ASN A 8 17.61 -31.36 -61.89
C ASN A 8 16.65 -31.48 -60.69
N VAL A 9 16.02 -32.63 -60.51
CA VAL A 9 15.16 -32.90 -59.35
C VAL A 9 15.96 -32.93 -58.02
N GLU A 10 17.17 -33.52 -58.05
CA GLU A 10 18.06 -33.51 -56.88
C GLU A 10 18.55 -32.10 -56.50
N ARG A 11 18.90 -31.28 -57.47
CA ARG A 11 19.28 -29.88 -57.27
C ARG A 11 18.14 -29.03 -56.74
N GLU A 12 16.94 -29.23 -57.23
CA GLU A 12 15.73 -28.52 -56.73
C GLU A 12 15.37 -28.94 -55.32
N ASN A 13 15.47 -30.21 -54.99
CA ASN A 13 15.22 -30.71 -53.63
C ASN A 13 16.28 -30.25 -52.63
N SER A 14 17.55 -30.18 -53.05
CA SER A 14 18.63 -29.65 -52.20
C SER A 14 18.44 -28.16 -51.92
N SER A 15 18.06 -27.37 -52.93
CA SER A 15 17.82 -25.92 -52.78
C SER A 15 16.58 -25.66 -51.89
N LYS A 16 15.51 -26.47 -51.99
CA LYS A 16 14.34 -26.40 -51.11
C LYS A 16 14.69 -26.76 -49.67
N ARG A 17 15.56 -27.75 -49.46
CA ARG A 17 16.07 -28.13 -48.13
C ARG A 17 16.93 -27.03 -47.52
N MET A 18 17.82 -26.41 -48.29
CA MET A 18 18.65 -25.28 -47.83
C MET A 18 17.81 -24.06 -47.45
N ARG A 19 16.80 -23.71 -48.28
CA ARG A 19 15.85 -22.62 -47.97
C ARG A 19 15.04 -22.87 -46.69
N ARG A 20 14.58 -24.08 -46.49
CA ARG A 20 13.87 -24.48 -45.25
C ARG A 20 14.79 -24.43 -44.04
N ARG A 21 16.04 -24.89 -44.16
CA ARG A 21 17.04 -24.85 -43.09
C ARG A 21 17.40 -23.42 -42.70
N LYS A 22 17.60 -22.54 -43.70
CA LYS A 22 17.89 -21.11 -43.51
C LYS A 22 16.71 -20.39 -42.84
N ARG A 23 15.46 -20.70 -43.24
CA ARG A 23 14.26 -20.14 -42.66
C ARG A 23 14.04 -20.58 -41.18
N ASN A 24 14.37 -21.82 -40.86
CA ASN A 24 14.30 -22.30 -39.48
C ASN A 24 15.44 -21.68 -38.66
N MET A 25 16.64 -21.59 -39.17
CA MET A 25 17.78 -20.94 -38.49
C MET A 25 17.46 -19.48 -38.15
N ASN A 26 16.85 -18.73 -39.06
CA ASN A 26 16.40 -17.36 -38.77
C ASN A 26 15.34 -17.30 -37.64
N LYS A 27 14.45 -18.27 -37.57
CA LYS A 27 13.47 -18.36 -36.46
C LYS A 27 14.15 -18.61 -35.11
N TYR A 28 15.13 -19.52 -35.06
CA TYR A 28 15.91 -19.77 -33.83
C TYR A 28 16.72 -18.54 -33.42
N VAL A 29 17.36 -17.86 -34.37
CA VAL A 29 18.08 -16.60 -34.10
C VAL A 29 17.12 -15.54 -33.55
N PHE A 30 15.93 -15.42 -34.12
CA PHE A 30 14.91 -14.48 -33.63
C PHE A 30 14.44 -14.80 -32.20
N VAL A 31 14.23 -16.09 -31.90
CA VAL A 31 13.88 -16.54 -30.54
C VAL A 31 14.99 -16.26 -29.55
N VAL A 32 16.25 -16.52 -29.91
CA VAL A 32 17.38 -16.23 -29.04
C VAL A 32 17.51 -14.73 -28.76
N ILE A 33 17.37 -13.88 -29.78
CA ILE A 33 17.37 -12.42 -29.62
C ILE A 33 16.24 -11.99 -28.70
N ALA A 34 15.02 -12.53 -28.86
CA ALA A 34 13.89 -12.21 -28.01
C ALA A 34 14.15 -12.60 -26.54
N ILE A 35 14.74 -13.77 -26.30
CA ILE A 35 15.13 -14.21 -24.95
C ILE A 35 16.16 -13.26 -24.35
N VAL A 36 17.20 -12.90 -25.07
CA VAL A 36 18.23 -11.96 -24.60
C VAL A 36 17.63 -10.59 -24.27
N LEU A 37 16.73 -10.08 -25.12
CA LEU A 37 16.02 -8.83 -24.87
C LEU A 37 15.13 -8.92 -23.61
N CYS A 38 14.42 -10.03 -23.42
CA CYS A 38 13.60 -10.25 -22.22
C CYS A 38 14.45 -10.29 -20.95
N ILE A 39 15.60 -10.98 -20.98
CA ILE A 39 16.52 -11.03 -19.84
C ILE A 39 17.09 -9.63 -19.56
N GLY A 40 17.54 -8.92 -20.60
CA GLY A 40 18.03 -7.55 -20.47
C GLY A 40 16.97 -6.61 -19.90
N ALA A 41 15.74 -6.67 -20.37
CA ALA A 41 14.63 -5.92 -19.83
C ALA A 41 14.36 -6.26 -18.35
N ALA A 42 14.33 -7.53 -17.99
CA ALA A 42 14.12 -7.96 -16.60
C ALA A 42 15.20 -7.42 -15.66
N ILE A 43 16.47 -7.43 -16.09
CA ILE A 43 17.60 -6.85 -15.34
C ILE A 43 17.41 -5.33 -15.20
N CYS A 44 17.10 -4.64 -16.28
CA CYS A 44 16.83 -3.20 -16.26
C CYS A 44 15.67 -2.85 -15.32
N PHE A 45 14.56 -3.58 -15.37
CA PHE A 45 13.43 -3.37 -14.46
C PHE A 45 13.79 -3.60 -12.99
N THR A 46 14.71 -4.50 -12.70
CA THR A 46 15.15 -4.76 -11.33
C THR A 46 15.95 -3.59 -10.76
N PHE A 47 16.86 -2.99 -11.56
CA PHE A 47 17.76 -1.94 -11.08
C PHE A 47 17.20 -0.52 -11.20
N LEU A 48 16.39 -0.24 -12.26
CA LEU A 48 15.84 1.10 -12.50
C LEU A 48 14.77 1.51 -11.50
N PHE A 49 14.03 0.54 -10.95
CA PHE A 49 12.91 0.80 -10.07
C PHE A 49 13.23 0.57 -8.59
N ASN A 50 14.49 0.61 -8.21
CA ASN A 50 14.88 0.60 -6.80
C ASN A 50 14.68 1.98 -6.18
N ILE A 51 14.12 2.00 -4.96
CA ILE A 51 13.87 3.21 -4.18
C ILE A 51 15.21 3.86 -3.82
N LYS A 52 15.39 5.10 -4.28
CA LYS A 52 16.56 5.95 -3.97
C LYS A 52 16.20 7.13 -3.10
N GLU A 53 14.93 7.48 -3.04
CA GLU A 53 14.45 8.63 -2.29
C GLU A 53 13.07 8.32 -1.70
N ILE A 54 12.90 8.59 -0.41
CA ILE A 54 11.63 8.53 0.29
C ILE A 54 11.34 9.92 0.84
N LYS A 55 10.23 10.52 0.41
CA LYS A 55 9.74 11.80 0.91
C LYS A 55 8.57 11.55 1.84
N VAL A 56 8.62 12.13 3.02
CA VAL A 56 7.50 12.14 3.97
C VAL A 56 6.93 13.56 4.01
N SER A 57 5.62 13.66 3.93
CA SER A 57 4.86 14.91 3.96
C SER A 57 3.59 14.74 4.79
N GLY A 58 2.97 15.86 5.18
CA GLY A 58 1.74 15.87 5.95
C GLY A 58 1.94 16.28 7.40
N GLU A 59 0.95 16.01 8.23
CA GLU A 59 0.91 16.40 9.63
C GLU A 59 1.40 15.25 10.51
N ALA A 60 2.69 15.25 10.83
CA ALA A 60 3.33 14.23 11.66
C ALA A 60 4.15 14.83 12.80
N SER A 61 3.59 15.81 13.50
CA SER A 61 4.30 16.55 14.58
C SER A 61 4.82 15.65 15.70
N ASP A 62 4.25 14.45 15.86
CA ASP A 62 4.58 13.54 16.96
C ASP A 62 5.66 12.51 16.58
N TYR A 63 6.03 12.42 15.29
CA TYR A 63 6.98 11.44 14.78
C TYR A 63 7.97 12.04 13.80
N THR A 64 9.19 11.55 13.84
CA THR A 64 10.23 11.92 12.88
C THR A 64 10.02 11.22 11.53
N VAL A 65 10.66 11.76 10.50
CA VAL A 65 10.63 11.13 9.15
C VAL A 65 11.17 9.71 9.20
N GLU A 66 12.24 9.50 9.97
CA GLU A 66 12.90 8.22 10.14
C GLU A 66 11.99 7.17 10.81
N GLU A 67 11.22 7.58 11.82
CA GLU A 67 10.25 6.71 12.49
C GLU A 67 9.12 6.29 11.56
N ILE A 68 8.60 7.21 10.75
CA ILE A 68 7.54 6.92 9.78
C ILE A 68 8.05 5.95 8.70
N VAL A 69 9.26 6.18 8.20
CA VAL A 69 9.88 5.28 7.21
C VAL A 69 10.12 3.90 7.83
N ALA A 70 10.66 3.83 9.05
CA ALA A 70 10.88 2.56 9.75
C ALA A 70 9.57 1.80 9.98
N ALA A 71 8.52 2.48 10.45
CA ALA A 71 7.19 1.87 10.66
C ALA A 71 6.56 1.35 9.36
N SER A 72 6.85 1.99 8.22
CA SER A 72 6.37 1.52 6.91
C SER A 72 6.94 0.15 6.54
N GLY A 73 8.10 -0.23 7.08
CA GLY A 73 8.86 -1.40 6.72
C GLY A 73 9.41 -1.35 5.28
N ILE A 74 9.59 -0.14 4.75
CA ILE A 74 10.16 0.11 3.42
C ILE A 74 11.62 0.50 3.60
N GLU A 75 12.51 -0.14 2.85
CA GLU A 75 13.94 0.13 2.90
C GLU A 75 14.43 0.79 1.60
N MET A 76 15.51 1.58 1.72
CA MET A 76 16.21 2.10 0.55
C MET A 76 16.80 0.94 -0.26
N GLY A 77 16.58 0.96 -1.57
CA GLY A 77 16.96 -0.14 -2.45
C GLY A 77 15.85 -1.15 -2.74
N ASP A 78 14.75 -1.13 -2.01
CA ASP A 78 13.59 -1.95 -2.32
C ASP A 78 13.05 -1.66 -3.73
N ASN A 79 12.48 -2.69 -4.35
CA ASN A 79 11.93 -2.51 -5.69
C ASN A 79 10.53 -1.91 -5.64
N LEU A 80 10.38 -0.71 -6.21
CA LEU A 80 9.16 0.08 -6.24
C LEU A 80 7.97 -0.67 -6.86
N LEU A 81 8.22 -1.55 -7.86
CA LEU A 81 7.15 -2.30 -8.52
C LEU A 81 6.58 -3.39 -7.62
N ARG A 82 7.43 -4.04 -6.82
CA ARG A 82 7.06 -5.12 -5.90
C ARG A 82 6.43 -4.61 -4.61
N LEU A 83 6.65 -3.36 -4.28
CA LEU A 83 6.13 -2.74 -3.06
C LEU A 83 4.60 -2.81 -3.02
N LYS A 84 4.05 -3.34 -1.93
CA LYS A 84 2.61 -3.36 -1.63
C LYS A 84 2.26 -2.15 -0.76
N ARG A 85 1.74 -1.10 -1.38
CA ARG A 85 1.40 0.18 -0.71
C ARG A 85 0.51 -0.03 0.50
N SER A 86 -0.60 -0.73 0.34
CA SER A 86 -1.58 -0.94 1.42
C SER A 86 -1.00 -1.61 2.66
N LYS A 87 -0.01 -2.50 2.49
CA LYS A 87 0.68 -3.10 3.64
C LYS A 87 1.55 -2.10 4.41
N ALA A 88 2.20 -1.18 3.69
CA ALA A 88 3.02 -0.15 4.32
C ALA A 88 2.12 0.89 5.02
N GLU A 89 1.02 1.30 4.39
CA GLU A 89 0.01 2.19 4.96
C GLU A 89 -0.58 1.61 6.25
N GLU A 90 -0.98 0.33 6.22
CA GLU A 90 -1.50 -0.38 7.39
C GLU A 90 -0.49 -0.47 8.52
N LYS A 91 0.78 -0.78 8.21
CA LYS A 91 1.84 -0.84 9.21
C LYS A 91 2.07 0.52 9.89
N ILE A 92 2.18 1.59 9.10
CA ILE A 92 2.35 2.94 9.64
C ILE A 92 1.22 3.27 10.62
N CYS A 93 -0.03 3.07 10.20
CA CYS A 93 -1.19 3.38 11.05
C CYS A 93 -1.30 2.48 12.29
N LYS A 94 -0.76 1.26 12.24
CA LYS A 94 -0.77 0.31 13.36
C LYS A 94 0.35 0.58 14.36
N GLU A 95 1.55 0.87 13.87
CA GLU A 95 2.73 1.06 14.70
C GLU A 95 2.79 2.48 15.29
N LEU A 96 2.34 3.49 14.51
CA LEU A 96 2.33 4.88 14.93
C LEU A 96 0.91 5.31 15.36
N LEU A 97 0.71 5.33 16.67
CA LEU A 97 -0.60 5.50 17.27
C LEU A 97 -1.30 6.81 16.85
N TYR A 98 -0.55 7.90 16.82
CA TYR A 98 -1.07 9.22 16.46
C TYR A 98 -1.08 9.53 14.95
N ILE A 99 -0.87 8.53 14.10
CA ILE A 99 -1.12 8.62 12.65
C ILE A 99 -2.50 8.02 12.34
N GLU A 100 -3.42 8.83 11.85
CA GLU A 100 -4.78 8.43 11.48
C GLU A 100 -4.79 7.71 10.13
N THR A 101 -4.17 8.33 9.14
CA THR A 101 -4.06 7.78 7.79
C THR A 101 -2.65 7.97 7.24
N ALA A 102 -2.21 6.99 6.49
CA ALA A 102 -0.98 7.07 5.71
C ALA A 102 -1.31 6.72 4.25
N GLU A 103 -0.83 7.51 3.32
CA GLU A 103 -0.94 7.27 1.89
C GLU A 103 0.44 7.12 1.29
N VAL A 104 0.70 6.00 0.63
CA VAL A 104 1.98 5.70 -0.03
C VAL A 104 1.84 5.82 -1.53
N LYS A 105 2.50 6.81 -2.13
CA LYS A 105 2.50 7.08 -3.57
C LYS A 105 3.84 6.71 -4.20
N LYS A 106 3.80 5.86 -5.22
CA LYS A 106 4.96 5.55 -6.04
C LYS A 106 5.22 6.67 -7.03
N LYS A 107 6.36 7.33 -6.95
CA LYS A 107 6.83 8.34 -7.90
C LYS A 107 7.92 7.72 -8.77
N PHE A 108 7.51 7.17 -9.89
CA PHE A 108 8.45 6.54 -10.82
C PHE A 108 9.49 7.53 -11.35
N PRO A 109 10.74 7.07 -11.63
CA PRO A 109 11.17 5.67 -11.60
C PRO A 109 11.71 5.16 -10.25
N PHE A 110 12.11 6.01 -9.30
CA PHE A 110 12.89 5.61 -8.12
C PHE A 110 12.51 6.32 -6.81
N SER A 111 11.44 7.10 -6.79
CA SER A 111 11.03 7.86 -5.60
C SER A 111 9.72 7.33 -5.01
N LEU A 112 9.60 7.46 -3.70
CA LEU A 112 8.39 7.16 -2.94
C LEU A 112 7.97 8.39 -2.15
N GLU A 113 6.68 8.65 -2.08
CA GLU A 113 6.11 9.70 -1.24
C GLU A 113 5.15 9.06 -0.24
N ILE A 114 5.34 9.36 1.04
CA ILE A 114 4.47 8.95 2.14
C ILE A 114 3.81 10.21 2.67
N THR A 115 2.49 10.31 2.56
CA THR A 115 1.72 11.40 3.13
C THR A 115 0.97 10.90 4.34
N VAL A 116 1.15 11.53 5.49
CA VAL A 116 0.52 11.13 6.75
C VAL A 116 -0.41 12.22 7.27
N LYS A 117 -1.49 11.79 7.92
CA LYS A 117 -2.42 12.67 8.62
C LYS A 117 -2.45 12.30 10.10
N ARG A 118 -2.34 13.30 10.95
CA ARG A 118 -2.35 13.13 12.41
C ARG A 118 -3.73 12.68 12.91
N CYS A 119 -3.74 11.81 13.93
CA CYS A 119 -4.91 11.58 14.75
C CYS A 119 -5.21 12.79 15.61
N VAL A 120 -6.46 13.23 15.61
CA VAL A 120 -6.95 14.25 16.53
C VAL A 120 -7.89 13.57 17.52
N PRO A 121 -7.62 13.65 18.85
CA PRO A 121 -8.56 13.18 19.84
C PRO A 121 -9.90 13.91 19.69
N ALA A 122 -11.01 13.17 19.64
CA ALA A 122 -12.32 13.75 19.37
C ALA A 122 -13.37 13.40 20.43
N PHE A 123 -13.30 12.21 21.03
CA PHE A 123 -14.33 11.68 21.90
C PHE A 123 -13.74 10.90 23.08
N ASN A 124 -14.45 10.95 24.21
CA ASN A 124 -14.27 10.01 25.31
C ASN A 124 -15.39 8.95 25.23
N VAL A 125 -15.05 7.68 25.33
CA VAL A 125 -16.02 6.57 25.39
C VAL A 125 -15.87 5.87 26.73
N VAL A 126 -16.86 6.04 27.60
CA VAL A 126 -16.90 5.43 28.93
C VAL A 126 -17.51 4.05 28.84
N TYR A 127 -16.83 3.06 29.39
CA TYR A 127 -17.28 1.69 29.49
C TYR A 127 -17.02 1.12 30.90
N GLU A 128 -17.38 -0.12 31.17
CA GLU A 128 -17.34 -0.71 32.54
C GLU A 128 -15.94 -0.69 33.18
N LEU A 129 -14.88 -0.82 32.40
CA LEU A 129 -13.49 -0.96 32.87
C LEU A 129 -12.65 0.31 32.76
N GLY A 130 -13.19 1.41 32.22
CA GLY A 130 -12.45 2.65 32.07
C GLY A 130 -13.01 3.62 31.04
N THR A 131 -12.12 4.42 30.48
CA THR A 131 -12.44 5.40 29.44
C THR A 131 -11.47 5.26 28.29
N LEU A 132 -11.99 5.22 27.06
CA LEU A 132 -11.21 5.26 25.85
C LEU A 132 -11.17 6.68 25.31
N LEU A 133 -10.00 7.17 24.98
CA LEU A 133 -9.83 8.35 24.15
C LEU A 133 -9.79 7.92 22.68
N VAL A 134 -10.69 8.49 21.86
CA VAL A 134 -10.93 8.02 20.51
C VAL A 134 -10.76 9.18 19.51
N SER A 135 -10.15 8.90 18.36
CA SER A 135 -9.96 9.89 17.28
C SER A 135 -11.26 10.14 16.50
N GLU A 136 -11.23 11.17 15.65
CA GLU A 136 -12.35 11.50 14.76
C GLU A 136 -12.82 10.32 13.88
N GLN A 137 -11.91 9.40 13.51
CA GLN A 137 -12.26 8.23 12.69
C GLN A 137 -12.49 6.96 13.50
N GLY A 138 -12.59 7.10 14.83
CA GLY A 138 -12.87 5.99 15.73
C GLY A 138 -11.67 5.13 16.11
N LYS A 139 -10.43 5.64 15.96
CA LYS A 139 -9.23 4.93 16.42
C LYS A 139 -9.05 5.15 17.92
N VAL A 140 -8.86 4.08 18.68
CA VAL A 140 -8.55 4.14 20.11
C VAL A 140 -7.13 4.68 20.28
N LEU A 141 -7.00 5.82 20.92
CA LEU A 141 -5.71 6.47 21.21
C LEU A 141 -5.18 6.05 22.57
N GLU A 142 -6.03 6.10 23.57
CA GLU A 142 -5.68 5.74 24.94
C GLU A 142 -6.81 4.93 25.60
N ASN A 143 -6.42 4.05 26.51
CA ASN A 143 -7.33 3.36 27.42
C ASN A 143 -6.90 3.72 28.85
N ASN A 144 -7.56 4.70 29.42
CA ASN A 144 -7.22 5.28 30.71
C ASN A 144 -8.46 5.32 31.61
N GLY A 145 -8.27 5.65 32.87
CA GLY A 145 -9.36 5.73 33.85
C GLY A 145 -9.97 7.13 34.00
N TYR A 146 -9.62 8.08 33.14
CA TYR A 146 -10.08 9.47 33.25
C TYR A 146 -10.68 9.98 31.94
N ILE A 147 -11.54 10.99 32.06
CA ILE A 147 -12.15 11.69 30.94
C ILE A 147 -11.27 12.87 30.56
N THR A 148 -10.90 12.97 29.30
CA THR A 148 -10.18 14.14 28.77
C THR A 148 -11.14 15.32 28.67
N GLU A 149 -10.81 16.41 29.36
CA GLU A 149 -11.64 17.61 29.40
C GLU A 149 -11.80 18.26 28.00
N GLY A 150 -12.94 18.88 27.78
CA GLY A 150 -13.24 19.58 26.52
C GLY A 150 -13.60 18.71 25.33
N LEU A 151 -13.72 17.39 25.53
CA LEU A 151 -14.19 16.46 24.51
C LEU A 151 -15.52 15.84 24.89
N PRO A 152 -16.43 15.61 23.93
CA PRO A 152 -17.69 14.90 24.13
C PRO A 152 -17.49 13.53 24.76
N VAL A 153 -18.47 13.10 25.59
CA VAL A 153 -18.42 11.81 26.29
C VAL A 153 -19.58 10.92 25.86
N PHE A 154 -19.26 9.73 25.39
CA PHE A 154 -20.22 8.68 25.07
C PHE A 154 -20.32 7.67 26.21
N TYR A 155 -21.53 7.39 26.66
CA TYR A 155 -21.81 6.38 27.65
C TYR A 155 -22.59 5.19 27.08
N GLY A 156 -22.33 4.00 27.59
CA GLY A 156 -23.08 2.80 27.23
C GLY A 156 -22.76 2.20 25.86
N TYR A 157 -21.65 2.59 25.24
CA TYR A 157 -21.22 2.07 23.95
C TYR A 157 -20.83 0.58 24.02
N ASN A 158 -20.20 0.15 25.12
CA ASN A 158 -19.66 -1.20 25.34
C ASN A 158 -18.77 -1.68 24.19
N PRO A 159 -17.54 -1.18 24.09
CA PRO A 159 -16.65 -1.49 22.99
C PRO A 159 -16.19 -2.96 23.02
N LEU A 160 -16.14 -3.62 21.87
CA LEU A 160 -15.52 -4.94 21.69
C LEU A 160 -14.01 -4.87 21.77
N THR A 161 -13.45 -3.73 21.34
CA THR A 161 -12.02 -3.51 21.25
C THR A 161 -11.63 -2.28 22.07
N THR A 162 -10.70 -2.48 22.99
CA THR A 162 -10.18 -1.43 23.89
C THR A 162 -8.69 -1.22 23.72
N THR A 163 -8.08 -1.87 22.74
CA THR A 163 -6.64 -1.80 22.46
C THR A 163 -6.31 -0.56 21.66
N ALA A 164 -5.33 0.23 22.13
CA ALA A 164 -4.82 1.38 21.40
C ALA A 164 -4.33 1.00 20.00
N GLY A 165 -4.60 1.88 19.03
CA GLY A 165 -4.29 1.68 17.62
C GLY A 165 -5.36 0.91 16.80
N GLN A 166 -6.34 0.33 17.44
CA GLN A 166 -7.45 -0.35 16.77
C GLN A 166 -8.67 0.57 16.65
N LYS A 167 -9.54 0.30 15.67
CA LYS A 167 -10.81 1.01 15.56
C LYS A 167 -11.78 0.52 16.61
N ILE A 168 -12.49 1.46 17.22
CA ILE A 168 -13.57 1.14 18.15
C ILE A 168 -14.69 0.41 17.42
N ASP A 169 -15.20 -0.64 18.00
CA ASP A 169 -16.31 -1.44 17.49
C ASP A 169 -17.21 -1.85 18.65
N ALA A 170 -18.49 -2.12 18.36
CA ALA A 170 -19.45 -2.61 19.35
C ALA A 170 -20.19 -3.82 18.79
N GLU A 171 -20.62 -4.70 19.67
CA GLU A 171 -21.42 -5.86 19.33
C GLU A 171 -22.81 -5.46 18.82
N ASP A 172 -23.35 -4.36 19.37
CA ASP A 172 -24.68 -3.84 19.04
C ASP A 172 -24.64 -2.89 17.84
N GLU A 173 -25.21 -3.31 16.73
CA GLU A 173 -25.31 -2.54 15.50
C GLU A 173 -26.10 -1.24 15.64
N GLN A 174 -27.06 -1.14 16.58
CA GLN A 174 -27.77 0.11 16.84
C GLN A 174 -26.85 1.11 17.52
N LYS A 175 -26.03 0.67 18.48
CA LYS A 175 -25.04 1.53 19.13
C LYS A 175 -24.00 2.04 18.15
N LYS A 176 -23.55 1.21 17.20
CA LYS A 176 -22.68 1.63 16.11
C LYS A 176 -23.27 2.74 15.27
N ARG A 177 -24.56 2.58 14.88
CA ARG A 177 -25.24 3.62 14.07
C ARG A 177 -25.36 4.92 14.84
N ILE A 178 -25.81 4.86 16.09
CA ILE A 178 -25.93 6.04 16.94
C ILE A 178 -24.57 6.72 17.11
N TYR A 179 -23.51 5.97 17.37
CA TYR A 179 -22.16 6.50 17.48
C TYR A 179 -21.73 7.21 16.20
N ASN A 180 -21.92 6.59 15.04
CA ASN A 180 -21.55 7.16 13.75
C ASN A 180 -22.34 8.43 13.43
N GLU A 181 -23.65 8.44 13.69
CA GLU A 181 -24.50 9.62 13.48
C GLU A 181 -24.08 10.78 14.41
N PHE A 182 -23.83 10.53 15.68
CA PHE A 182 -23.35 11.56 16.61
C PHE A 182 -21.96 12.08 16.21
N THR A 183 -21.07 11.19 15.82
CA THR A 183 -19.73 11.56 15.38
C THR A 183 -19.82 12.48 14.16
N GLU A 184 -20.65 12.15 13.18
CA GLU A 184 -20.85 12.97 12.00
C GLU A 184 -21.44 14.35 12.33
N ILE A 185 -22.44 14.41 13.23
CA ILE A 185 -23.05 15.66 13.68
C ILE A 185 -22.02 16.56 14.38
N ILE A 186 -21.23 16.02 15.29
CA ILE A 186 -20.24 16.77 16.06
C ILE A 186 -19.11 17.28 15.15
N LEU A 187 -18.62 16.45 14.24
CA LEU A 187 -17.54 16.83 13.30
C LEU A 187 -17.99 17.90 12.31
N ASN A 188 -19.27 17.86 11.87
CA ASN A 188 -19.81 18.84 10.95
C ASN A 188 -20.23 20.17 11.62
N ASN A 189 -20.35 20.19 12.95
CA ASN A 189 -20.74 21.38 13.72
C ASN A 189 -19.70 21.69 14.82
N PRO A 190 -18.53 22.21 14.46
CA PRO A 190 -17.45 22.48 15.40
C PRO A 190 -17.80 23.54 16.46
N GLU A 191 -18.84 24.35 16.25
CA GLU A 191 -19.33 25.34 17.22
C GLU A 191 -20.13 24.68 18.38
N HIS A 192 -20.59 23.47 18.21
CA HIS A 192 -21.27 22.67 19.25
C HIS A 192 -20.30 21.74 19.98
N LYS A 193 -19.07 22.18 20.22
CA LYS A 193 -18.23 21.55 21.26
C LYS A 193 -18.93 21.79 22.59
N ILE A 194 -19.82 20.87 22.90
CA ILE A 194 -20.59 20.87 24.16
C ILE A 194 -19.57 20.81 25.29
N VAL A 195 -19.57 21.88 26.07
CA VAL A 195 -18.86 21.98 27.35
C VAL A 195 -19.51 21.04 28.35
#